data_870784fd2bf821d11613831647859005
#
_entry.id   870784fd2bf821d11613831647859005
#
_cell.length_a   1.000
_cell.length_b   1.000
_cell.length_c   1.000
_cell.angle_alpha   90.00
_cell.angle_beta   90.00
_cell.angle_gamma   90.00
#
_symmetry.space_group_name_H-M   'P 1'
#
loop_
_entity.id
_entity.type
_entity.pdbx_description
1 polymer ?
#
loop_
_entity_poly.entity_id
_entity_poly.type
_entity_poly.pdbx_seq_one_letter_code
_entity_poly.pdbx_strand_id
1 'polypeptide(L)'
;VSYTTKLDLLNNNFGSSTAIVTSEDDGIFSRSYTSEQINNWANERWKVPVNKTFTLAFRVIAEYAGGPTYEMPEVRTVEVTVTPIKVDVFDADKVSLSGTAISSVTEIEKTVENANLYAWYGELSIGELQIPVELEGQTYYIVPSDGNGALRDGELVDVKMTETPVSWNIPSAGNYRLLIDMEKKQVRIYSPATDLKPLSVTFHLTGDASNPEVTIPVTGVLYLYGAGTGWGTKEVTFEPSMADPQILVYDAAKHNGTKYKGKMKFALAKGFTDSEGKPLMQSNGKPFDLSHSYCFTCPPKTDTEKQEISLPLGKVSELHGGVSSAVRNSYYDVPSADLLILDLRNMTILARNK
;
A
#
# COMPACT_ATOMS: atom_id res chain seq x y z
N VAL A 1 -10.53 32.57 -6.47
CA VAL A 1 -9.05 32.57 -6.37
C VAL A 1 -8.59 31.13 -6.49
N SER A 2 -7.62 30.87 -7.37
CA SER A 2 -6.95 29.56 -7.45
C SER A 2 -5.52 29.69 -6.94
N TYR A 3 -5.01 28.61 -6.36
CA TYR A 3 -3.64 28.57 -5.86
C TYR A 3 -2.83 27.50 -6.60
N THR A 4 -1.64 27.90 -7.04
CA THR A 4 -0.63 26.98 -7.58
C THR A 4 0.61 27.05 -6.72
N THR A 5 1.08 25.89 -6.27
CA THR A 5 2.35 25.77 -5.54
C THR A 5 3.44 25.18 -6.42
N LYS A 6 4.66 25.68 -6.26
CA LYS A 6 5.85 25.17 -6.95
C LYS A 6 6.99 24.95 -5.95
N LEU A 7 7.62 23.78 -5.99
CA LEU A 7 8.80 23.44 -5.20
C LEU A 7 9.93 23.09 -6.15
N ASP A 8 11.10 23.74 -5.98
CA ASP A 8 12.30 23.49 -6.80
C ASP A 8 13.56 23.91 -6.08
N LEU A 9 14.73 23.57 -6.63
CA LEU A 9 15.97 24.21 -6.25
C LEU A 9 15.90 25.71 -6.59
N LEU A 10 16.39 26.55 -5.69
CA LEU A 10 16.40 28.01 -5.89
C LEU A 10 17.00 28.40 -7.25
N ASN A 11 18.10 27.76 -7.62
CA ASN A 11 18.85 28.06 -8.84
C ASN A 11 18.15 27.58 -10.13
N ASN A 12 17.14 26.71 -10.06
CA ASN A 12 16.38 26.24 -11.22
C ASN A 12 15.29 27.21 -11.64
N ASN A 13 15.01 28.20 -10.81
CA ASN A 13 13.99 29.23 -11.05
C ASN A 13 12.63 28.66 -11.47
N PHE A 14 12.24 27.52 -10.86
CA PHE A 14 10.95 26.82 -11.10
C PHE A 14 10.72 26.40 -12.56
N GLY A 15 11.76 25.92 -13.22
CA GLY A 15 11.69 25.40 -14.58
C GLY A 15 10.70 24.25 -14.72
N SER A 16 10.03 24.15 -15.86
CA SER A 16 8.97 23.16 -16.10
C SER A 16 9.41 21.69 -15.99
N SER A 17 10.72 21.42 -16.19
CA SER A 17 11.29 20.07 -16.11
C SER A 17 11.76 19.70 -14.69
N THR A 18 11.98 20.69 -13.83
CA THR A 18 12.58 20.49 -12.50
C THR A 18 11.58 20.73 -11.36
N ALA A 19 10.73 21.74 -11.48
CA ALA A 19 9.76 22.08 -10.44
C ALA A 19 8.72 20.98 -10.20
N ILE A 20 8.35 20.80 -8.94
CA ILE A 20 7.16 20.06 -8.54
C ILE A 20 6.03 21.07 -8.47
N VAL A 21 5.06 20.95 -9.35
CA VAL A 21 3.94 21.89 -9.48
C VAL A 21 2.65 21.22 -9.05
N THR A 22 1.89 21.88 -8.18
CA THR A 22 0.58 21.40 -7.73
C THR A 22 -0.44 22.53 -7.84
N SER A 23 -1.56 22.25 -8.50
CA SER A 23 -2.77 23.09 -8.37
C SER A 23 -3.47 22.65 -7.08
N GLU A 24 -3.70 23.59 -6.18
CA GLU A 24 -4.31 23.30 -4.89
C GLU A 24 -5.83 23.31 -5.00
N ASP A 25 -6.49 22.36 -4.33
CA ASP A 25 -7.95 22.33 -4.25
C ASP A 25 -8.46 23.43 -3.33
N ASP A 26 -9.75 23.79 -3.49
CA ASP A 26 -10.41 24.78 -2.65
C ASP A 26 -10.32 24.40 -1.16
N GLY A 27 -9.91 25.38 -0.35
CA GLY A 27 -9.77 25.20 1.10
C GLY A 27 -8.42 24.63 1.56
N ILE A 28 -7.51 24.30 0.65
CA ILE A 28 -6.15 23.86 0.99
C ILE A 28 -5.23 25.08 1.12
N PHE A 29 -4.90 25.44 2.36
CA PHE A 29 -4.05 26.60 2.69
C PHE A 29 -2.70 26.20 3.30
N SER A 30 -2.39 24.91 3.37
CA SER A 30 -1.12 24.40 3.88
C SER A 30 -0.64 23.20 3.06
N ARG A 31 0.68 23.08 2.92
CA ARG A 31 1.33 21.97 2.25
C ARG A 31 2.50 21.49 3.10
N SER A 32 2.55 20.20 3.39
CA SER A 32 3.63 19.58 4.13
C SER A 32 4.36 18.55 3.27
N TYR A 33 5.65 18.45 3.47
CA TYR A 33 6.50 17.44 2.84
C TYR A 33 7.30 16.72 3.92
N THR A 34 7.41 15.41 3.83
CA THR A 34 8.25 14.64 4.75
C THR A 34 9.74 14.83 4.40
N SER A 35 10.61 14.63 5.39
CA SER A 35 12.07 14.64 5.17
C SER A 35 12.48 13.60 4.13
N GLU A 36 11.84 12.43 4.13
CA GLU A 36 12.04 11.37 3.14
C GLU A 36 11.67 11.82 1.72
N GLN A 37 10.51 12.44 1.53
CA GLN A 37 10.11 12.97 0.21
C GLN A 37 11.13 13.98 -0.32
N ILE A 38 11.56 14.92 0.53
CA ILE A 38 12.54 15.94 0.14
C ILE A 38 13.90 15.29 -0.19
N ASN A 39 14.33 14.30 0.60
CA ASN A 39 15.59 13.58 0.37
C ASN A 39 15.56 12.80 -0.95
N ASN A 40 14.47 12.08 -1.24
CA ASN A 40 14.31 11.33 -2.47
C ASN A 40 14.29 12.27 -3.70
N TRP A 41 13.57 13.38 -3.63
CA TRP A 41 13.59 14.38 -4.71
C TRP A 41 14.94 15.02 -4.91
N ALA A 42 15.68 15.30 -3.83
CA ALA A 42 17.04 15.81 -3.93
C ALA A 42 17.95 14.86 -4.69
N ASN A 43 17.92 13.58 -4.35
CA ASN A 43 18.79 12.57 -4.96
C ASN A 43 18.32 12.17 -6.37
N GLU A 44 17.03 11.91 -6.56
CA GLU A 44 16.50 11.32 -7.79
C GLU A 44 16.11 12.35 -8.84
N ARG A 45 15.43 13.42 -8.42
CA ARG A 45 14.91 14.45 -9.34
C ARG A 45 15.94 15.52 -9.64
N TRP A 46 16.49 16.13 -8.59
CA TRP A 46 17.43 17.26 -8.74
C TRP A 46 18.88 16.85 -8.80
N LYS A 47 19.20 15.57 -8.58
CA LYS A 47 20.57 15.03 -8.65
C LYS A 47 21.55 15.76 -7.74
N VAL A 48 21.08 16.22 -6.59
CA VAL A 48 21.96 16.85 -5.58
C VAL A 48 22.77 15.74 -4.91
N PRO A 49 24.10 15.85 -4.89
CA PRO A 49 24.95 14.87 -4.21
C PRO A 49 24.62 14.77 -2.72
N VAL A 50 24.70 13.56 -2.18
CA VAL A 50 24.58 13.29 -0.74
C VAL A 50 25.56 14.17 0.05
N ASN A 51 25.14 14.65 1.20
CA ASN A 51 25.88 15.56 2.09
C ASN A 51 26.22 16.94 1.49
N LYS A 52 25.67 17.28 0.32
CA LYS A 52 25.81 18.61 -0.27
C LYS A 52 24.61 19.47 0.04
N THR A 53 24.81 20.50 0.83
CA THR A 53 23.77 21.49 1.18
C THR A 53 23.30 22.25 -0.06
N PHE A 54 21.98 22.45 -0.17
CA PHE A 54 21.32 23.22 -1.23
C PHE A 54 20.17 24.05 -0.66
N THR A 55 19.73 25.06 -1.41
CA THR A 55 18.54 25.84 -1.07
C THR A 55 17.34 25.38 -1.89
N LEU A 56 16.28 25.00 -1.19
CA LEU A 56 14.99 24.67 -1.73
C LEU A 56 14.09 25.89 -1.65
N ALA A 57 13.40 26.22 -2.73
CA ALA A 57 12.45 27.32 -2.81
C ALA A 57 11.03 26.79 -2.99
N PHE A 58 10.13 27.26 -2.16
CA PHE A 58 8.69 26.98 -2.26
C PHE A 58 7.97 28.27 -2.63
N ARG A 59 7.25 28.23 -3.75
CA ARG A 59 6.51 29.38 -4.30
C ARG A 59 5.03 29.10 -4.32
N VAL A 60 4.24 30.06 -3.83
CA VAL A 60 2.78 30.08 -3.95
C VAL A 60 2.41 31.17 -4.93
N ILE A 61 1.51 30.85 -5.87
CA ILE A 61 0.95 31.78 -6.85
C ILE A 61 -0.57 31.79 -6.61
N ALA A 62 -1.12 32.94 -6.29
CA ALA A 62 -2.56 33.16 -6.20
C ALA A 62 -3.04 33.88 -7.46
N GLU A 63 -3.97 33.27 -8.20
CA GLU A 63 -4.55 33.82 -9.41
C GLU A 63 -6.02 34.17 -9.18
N TYR A 64 -6.40 35.35 -9.63
CA TYR A 64 -7.74 35.89 -9.47
C TYR A 64 -8.51 35.76 -10.79
N ALA A 65 -9.68 35.16 -10.76
CA ALA A 65 -10.53 35.00 -11.94
C ALA A 65 -11.95 35.52 -11.64
N GLY A 66 -12.63 36.06 -12.67
CA GLY A 66 -14.05 36.44 -12.63
C GLY A 66 -14.34 37.87 -12.18
N GLY A 67 -13.33 38.73 -12.04
CA GLY A 67 -13.51 40.19 -11.80
C GLY A 67 -13.71 40.97 -13.11
N PRO A 68 -14.23 42.23 -13.02
CA PRO A 68 -14.42 43.11 -14.20
C PRO A 68 -13.09 43.66 -14.74
N THR A 69 -12.02 43.56 -13.98
CA THR A 69 -10.68 44.02 -14.32
C THR A 69 -9.67 42.88 -14.11
N TYR A 70 -8.63 42.84 -14.96
CA TYR A 70 -7.52 41.91 -14.76
C TYR A 70 -6.73 42.30 -13.51
N GLU A 71 -6.54 41.34 -12.61
CA GLU A 71 -5.65 41.45 -11.46
C GLU A 71 -4.43 40.56 -11.67
N MET A 72 -3.25 41.12 -11.41
CA MET A 72 -2.00 40.35 -11.50
C MET A 72 -1.94 39.28 -10.39
N PRO A 73 -1.42 38.09 -10.69
CA PRO A 73 -1.20 37.07 -9.68
C PRO A 73 -0.33 37.58 -8.54
N GLU A 74 -0.69 37.21 -7.33
CA GLU A 74 0.17 37.43 -6.17
C GLU A 74 1.11 36.25 -6.00
N VAL A 75 2.41 36.55 -5.81
CA VAL A 75 3.44 35.55 -5.70
C VAL A 75 4.22 35.71 -4.39
N ARG A 76 4.38 34.62 -3.65
CA ARG A 76 5.22 34.55 -2.45
C ARG A 76 6.16 33.36 -2.58
N THR A 77 7.40 33.54 -2.17
CA THR A 77 8.44 32.49 -2.16
C THR A 77 9.08 32.42 -0.79
N VAL A 78 9.25 31.19 -0.30
CA VAL A 78 9.97 30.89 0.96
C VAL A 78 11.12 29.96 0.60
N GLU A 79 12.26 30.15 1.26
CA GLU A 79 13.47 29.38 1.05
C GLU A 79 13.85 28.59 2.30
N VAL A 80 14.34 27.38 2.08
CA VAL A 80 14.81 26.50 3.15
C VAL A 80 16.11 25.83 2.72
N THR A 81 17.08 25.77 3.62
CA THR A 81 18.36 25.07 3.38
C THR A 81 18.22 23.63 3.82
N VAL A 82 18.59 22.69 2.94
CA VAL A 82 18.49 21.25 3.13
C VAL A 82 19.82 20.58 2.78
N THR A 83 20.17 19.53 3.51
CA THR A 83 21.30 18.66 3.17
C THR A 83 20.77 17.23 3.01
N PRO A 84 20.80 16.66 1.79
CA PRO A 84 20.35 15.30 1.58
C PRO A 84 21.34 14.32 2.22
N ILE A 85 20.79 13.27 2.80
CA ILE A 85 21.56 12.18 3.38
C ILE A 85 21.48 10.94 2.50
N LYS A 86 22.46 10.05 2.56
CA LYS A 86 22.34 8.72 2.01
C LYS A 86 21.31 7.98 2.87
N VAL A 87 20.28 7.46 2.23
CA VAL A 87 19.43 6.48 2.91
C VAL A 87 20.26 5.21 3.02
N ASP A 88 20.69 4.90 4.23
CA ASP A 88 21.49 3.73 4.51
C ASP A 88 20.54 2.52 4.69
N VAL A 89 20.16 1.94 3.55
CA VAL A 89 19.36 0.72 3.49
C VAL A 89 20.31 -0.47 3.73
N PHE A 90 19.85 -1.48 4.46
CA PHE A 90 20.57 -2.74 4.49
C PHE A 90 20.59 -3.35 3.09
N ASP A 91 21.77 -3.74 2.65
CA ASP A 91 21.95 -4.44 1.39
C ASP A 91 22.08 -5.94 1.64
N ALA A 92 21.60 -6.76 0.70
CA ALA A 92 21.64 -8.22 0.79
C ALA A 92 21.52 -8.86 -0.58
N ASP A 93 22.42 -9.80 -0.86
CA ASP A 93 22.30 -10.72 -1.99
C ASP A 93 21.24 -11.79 -1.67
N LYS A 94 21.19 -12.21 -0.39
CA LYS A 94 20.29 -13.23 0.11
C LYS A 94 20.00 -13.05 1.59
N VAL A 95 18.75 -13.25 1.97
CA VAL A 95 18.31 -13.31 3.37
C VAL A 95 17.71 -14.67 3.66
N SER A 96 18.06 -15.26 4.80
CA SER A 96 17.59 -16.58 5.18
C SER A 96 17.18 -16.64 6.66
N LEU A 97 16.49 -17.70 7.02
CA LEU A 97 16.20 -18.09 8.40
C LEU A 97 17.01 -19.36 8.73
N SER A 98 17.58 -19.43 9.92
CA SER A 98 18.32 -20.59 10.42
C SER A 98 18.18 -20.74 11.93
N GLY A 99 18.79 -21.76 12.51
CA GLY A 99 18.77 -22.01 13.95
C GLY A 99 17.91 -23.21 14.34
N THR A 100 17.74 -23.43 15.65
CA THR A 100 17.04 -24.62 16.16
C THR A 100 15.52 -24.50 16.10
N ALA A 101 15.00 -23.28 15.95
CA ALA A 101 13.56 -23.03 15.83
C ALA A 101 12.99 -23.37 14.45
N ILE A 102 13.82 -23.51 13.41
CA ILE A 102 13.40 -23.85 12.04
C ILE A 102 14.01 -25.17 11.60
N SER A 103 13.26 -26.00 10.89
CA SER A 103 13.67 -27.37 10.52
C SER A 103 14.84 -27.41 9.54
N SER A 104 14.99 -26.39 8.71
CA SER A 104 16.08 -26.25 7.74
C SER A 104 16.32 -24.78 7.44
N VAL A 105 17.52 -24.45 6.95
CA VAL A 105 17.80 -23.10 6.45
C VAL A 105 16.83 -22.78 5.32
N THR A 106 16.09 -21.70 5.49
CA THR A 106 15.03 -21.30 4.55
C THR A 106 15.34 -19.90 4.02
N GLU A 107 15.52 -19.79 2.73
CA GLU A 107 15.62 -18.48 2.07
C GLU A 107 14.28 -17.75 2.10
N ILE A 108 14.32 -16.46 2.33
CA ILE A 108 13.13 -15.63 2.33
C ILE A 108 13.23 -14.55 1.26
N GLU A 109 12.10 -14.21 0.67
CA GLU A 109 12.05 -13.30 -0.47
C GLU A 109 11.48 -11.94 -0.07
N LYS A 110 11.82 -10.94 -0.88
CA LYS A 110 11.18 -9.62 -0.82
C LYS A 110 9.72 -9.75 -1.22
N THR A 111 8.88 -8.95 -0.57
CA THR A 111 7.48 -8.89 -0.97
C THR A 111 7.33 -8.22 -2.33
N VAL A 112 6.29 -8.60 -3.07
CA VAL A 112 6.04 -8.01 -4.39
C VAL A 112 5.63 -6.54 -4.27
N GLU A 113 4.93 -6.18 -3.20
CA GLU A 113 4.43 -4.82 -2.96
C GLU A 113 5.51 -3.85 -2.44
N ASN A 114 6.57 -4.36 -1.80
CA ASN A 114 7.65 -3.52 -1.26
C ASN A 114 9.01 -4.20 -1.43
N ALA A 115 9.85 -3.63 -2.28
CA ALA A 115 11.17 -4.17 -2.61
C ALA A 115 12.19 -4.10 -1.43
N ASN A 116 11.89 -3.37 -0.37
CA ASN A 116 12.72 -3.28 0.84
C ASN A 116 12.22 -4.14 1.99
N LEU A 117 11.10 -4.85 1.79
CA LEU A 117 10.47 -5.67 2.82
C LEU A 117 10.58 -7.16 2.49
N TYR A 118 11.32 -7.90 3.32
CA TYR A 118 11.27 -9.35 3.32
C TYR A 118 10.17 -9.83 4.25
N ALA A 119 9.45 -10.87 3.85
CA ALA A 119 8.41 -11.47 4.65
C ALA A 119 8.45 -12.99 4.57
N TRP A 120 8.12 -13.62 5.69
CA TRP A 120 7.99 -15.06 5.78
C TRP A 120 6.82 -15.42 6.72
N TYR A 121 6.13 -16.49 6.38
CA TYR A 121 5.09 -17.08 7.22
C TYR A 121 5.24 -18.60 7.21
N GLY A 122 5.38 -19.20 8.39
CA GLY A 122 5.56 -20.64 8.49
C GLY A 122 5.71 -21.11 9.91
N GLU A 123 5.91 -22.41 10.07
CA GLU A 123 6.01 -23.08 11.36
C GLU A 123 7.40 -22.89 11.98
N LEU A 124 7.43 -22.46 13.24
CA LEU A 124 8.60 -22.46 14.10
C LEU A 124 8.36 -23.38 15.29
N SER A 125 9.41 -24.07 15.71
CA SER A 125 9.48 -24.82 16.99
C SER A 125 10.04 -23.93 18.10
N ILE A 126 9.94 -24.37 19.33
CA ILE A 126 10.65 -23.75 20.46
C ILE A 126 12.16 -23.85 20.19
N GLY A 127 12.86 -22.72 20.33
CA GLY A 127 14.29 -22.68 20.09
C GLY A 127 14.81 -21.31 19.69
N GLU A 128 15.96 -21.32 19.05
CA GLU A 128 16.66 -20.12 18.59
C GLU A 128 16.45 -19.92 17.07
N LEU A 129 16.10 -18.70 16.68
CA LEU A 129 16.01 -18.27 15.30
C LEU A 129 17.11 -17.26 15.00
N GLN A 130 17.81 -17.43 13.90
CA GLN A 130 18.80 -16.51 13.37
C GLN A 130 18.37 -16.03 11.97
N ILE A 131 18.81 -14.84 11.60
CA ILE A 131 18.52 -14.22 10.32
C ILE A 131 19.86 -13.92 9.60
N PRO A 132 20.48 -14.93 8.99
CA PRO A 132 21.69 -14.72 8.20
C PRO A 132 21.40 -13.97 6.89
N VAL A 133 22.33 -13.10 6.53
CA VAL A 133 22.35 -12.28 5.31
C VAL A 133 23.66 -12.55 4.58
N GLU A 134 23.57 -12.96 3.34
CA GLU A 134 24.73 -13.01 2.44
C GLU A 134 24.85 -11.68 1.71
N LEU A 135 26.02 -11.09 1.74
CA LEU A 135 26.35 -9.85 1.04
C LEU A 135 27.80 -9.91 0.54
N GLU A 136 28.01 -9.78 -0.77
CA GLU A 136 29.34 -9.80 -1.41
C GLU A 136 30.20 -11.01 -1.00
N GLY A 137 29.54 -12.17 -0.81
CA GLY A 137 30.19 -13.42 -0.43
C GLY A 137 30.57 -13.55 1.05
N GLN A 138 30.12 -12.62 1.88
CA GLN A 138 30.29 -12.67 3.34
C GLN A 138 28.94 -12.88 4.01
N THR A 139 28.96 -13.50 5.20
CA THR A 139 27.76 -13.76 5.98
C THR A 139 27.70 -12.76 7.15
N TYR A 140 26.58 -12.05 7.21
CA TYR A 140 26.18 -11.19 8.32
C TYR A 140 24.90 -11.75 8.95
N TYR A 141 24.50 -11.14 10.07
CA TYR A 141 23.26 -11.49 10.76
C TYR A 141 22.48 -10.23 11.09
N ILE A 142 21.16 -10.26 10.87
CA ILE A 142 20.24 -9.23 11.36
C ILE A 142 19.93 -9.54 12.81
N VAL A 143 20.37 -8.66 13.71
CA VAL A 143 20.26 -8.84 15.14
C VAL A 143 19.59 -7.63 15.80
N PRO A 144 18.92 -7.79 16.95
CA PRO A 144 18.40 -6.65 17.71
C PRO A 144 19.51 -5.65 18.03
N SER A 145 19.26 -4.36 17.83
CA SER A 145 20.26 -3.30 18.05
C SER A 145 20.69 -3.22 19.51
N ASP A 146 19.80 -3.56 20.44
CA ASP A 146 20.05 -3.63 21.88
C ASP A 146 20.70 -4.95 22.34
N GLY A 147 20.88 -5.92 21.43
CA GLY A 147 21.45 -7.23 21.72
C GLY A 147 20.50 -8.18 22.47
N ASN A 148 19.24 -7.81 22.71
CA ASN A 148 18.28 -8.62 23.41
C ASN A 148 17.46 -9.51 22.44
N GLY A 149 17.76 -10.80 22.41
CA GLY A 149 17.08 -11.80 21.57
C GLY A 149 15.72 -12.28 22.07
N ALA A 150 15.20 -11.78 23.17
CA ALA A 150 13.86 -12.14 23.63
C ALA A 150 12.80 -11.74 22.60
N LEU A 151 11.83 -12.62 22.35
CA LEU A 151 10.72 -12.29 21.45
C LEU A 151 9.91 -11.11 22.00
N ARG A 152 9.82 -10.05 21.22
CA ARG A 152 8.92 -8.92 21.43
C ARG A 152 7.76 -9.08 20.45
N ASP A 153 6.78 -9.88 20.87
CA ASP A 153 5.71 -10.39 20.04
C ASP A 153 4.83 -9.28 19.45
N GLY A 154 4.89 -9.13 18.12
CA GLY A 154 4.15 -8.11 17.37
C GLY A 154 4.72 -6.67 17.47
N GLU A 155 5.84 -6.46 18.18
CA GLU A 155 6.47 -5.15 18.31
C GLU A 155 7.50 -4.90 17.19
N LEU A 156 7.72 -3.63 16.85
CA LEU A 156 8.83 -3.21 15.98
C LEU A 156 10.13 -3.21 16.79
N VAL A 157 11.13 -3.90 16.28
CA VAL A 157 12.46 -4.01 16.89
C VAL A 157 13.49 -3.42 15.95
N ASP A 158 14.20 -2.40 16.39
CA ASP A 158 15.32 -1.86 15.65
C ASP A 158 16.46 -2.87 15.58
N VAL A 159 17.04 -3.03 14.39
CA VAL A 159 18.07 -4.04 14.13
C VAL A 159 19.32 -3.44 13.49
N LYS A 160 20.41 -4.21 13.58
CA LYS A 160 21.68 -3.94 12.91
C LYS A 160 22.20 -5.20 12.24
N MET A 161 23.07 -5.06 11.26
CA MET A 161 23.82 -6.15 10.66
C MET A 161 25.18 -6.30 11.36
N THR A 162 25.53 -7.52 11.72
CA THR A 162 26.79 -7.86 12.40
C THR A 162 27.33 -9.20 11.91
N GLU A 163 28.63 -9.42 12.04
CA GLU A 163 29.27 -10.71 11.73
C GLU A 163 28.99 -11.77 12.78
N THR A 164 28.64 -11.36 14.00
CA THR A 164 28.32 -12.26 15.11
C THR A 164 26.83 -12.38 15.30
N PRO A 165 26.25 -13.60 15.28
CA PRO A 165 24.83 -13.80 15.46
C PRO A 165 24.36 -13.49 16.89
N VAL A 166 23.16 -12.93 16.99
CA VAL A 166 22.34 -12.93 18.22
C VAL A 166 21.03 -13.59 17.83
N SER A 167 20.71 -14.69 18.50
CA SER A 167 19.49 -15.45 18.21
C SER A 167 18.26 -14.78 18.80
N TRP A 168 17.14 -14.88 18.06
CA TRP A 168 15.80 -14.56 18.54
C TRP A 168 15.22 -15.80 19.23
N ASN A 169 14.76 -15.67 20.48
CA ASN A 169 14.22 -16.79 21.25
C ASN A 169 12.74 -17.01 20.91
N ILE A 170 12.41 -18.16 20.36
CA ILE A 170 11.05 -18.56 20.05
C ILE A 170 10.50 -19.38 21.22
N PRO A 171 9.54 -18.85 22.00
CA PRO A 171 9.11 -19.45 23.27
C PRO A 171 8.07 -20.56 23.10
N SER A 172 7.38 -20.65 21.97
CA SER A 172 6.33 -21.64 21.70
C SER A 172 6.34 -22.07 20.23
N ALA A 173 5.93 -23.30 19.96
CA ALA A 173 5.75 -23.78 18.60
C ALA A 173 4.48 -23.21 17.97
N GLY A 174 4.51 -23.00 16.64
CA GLY A 174 3.34 -22.57 15.86
C GLY A 174 3.72 -21.82 14.60
N ASN A 175 2.71 -21.28 13.91
CA ASN A 175 2.93 -20.47 12.70
C ASN A 175 3.23 -19.03 13.08
N TYR A 176 4.40 -18.58 12.69
CA TYR A 176 4.91 -17.23 12.93
C TYR A 176 4.94 -16.44 11.62
N ARG A 177 4.75 -15.13 11.74
CA ARG A 177 5.00 -14.17 10.65
C ARG A 177 6.19 -13.33 11.02
N LEU A 178 7.15 -13.23 10.09
CA LEU A 178 8.36 -12.45 10.26
C LEU A 178 8.45 -11.42 9.14
N LEU A 179 8.71 -10.18 9.50
CA LEU A 179 8.90 -9.04 8.60
C LEU A 179 10.27 -8.43 8.87
N ILE A 180 11.03 -8.17 7.80
CA ILE A 180 12.32 -7.49 7.86
C ILE A 180 12.27 -6.30 6.91
N ASP A 181 12.21 -5.11 7.45
CA ASP A 181 12.28 -3.85 6.69
C ASP A 181 13.74 -3.41 6.61
N MET A 182 14.35 -3.58 5.43
CA MET A 182 15.76 -3.28 5.20
C MET A 182 16.02 -1.77 5.16
N GLU A 183 15.03 -0.99 4.82
CA GLU A 183 15.13 0.47 4.75
C GLU A 183 15.01 1.09 6.15
N LYS A 184 13.99 0.67 6.90
CA LYS A 184 13.79 1.15 8.28
C LYS A 184 14.71 0.48 9.28
N LYS A 185 15.42 -0.59 8.88
CA LYS A 185 16.26 -1.43 9.74
C LYS A 185 15.49 -1.94 10.94
N GLN A 186 14.33 -2.53 10.66
CA GLN A 186 13.40 -3.02 11.66
C GLN A 186 12.96 -4.45 11.36
N VAL A 187 12.77 -5.22 12.42
CA VAL A 187 12.18 -6.56 12.36
C VAL A 187 10.91 -6.55 13.20
N ARG A 188 9.90 -7.28 12.73
CA ARG A 188 8.72 -7.59 13.51
C ARG A 188 8.41 -9.06 13.38
N ILE A 189 8.19 -9.73 14.52
CA ILE A 189 7.84 -11.14 14.59
C ILE A 189 6.49 -11.24 15.29
N TYR A 190 5.52 -11.85 14.62
CA TYR A 190 4.22 -12.16 15.19
C TYR A 190 4.14 -13.64 15.52
N SER A 191 3.80 -13.97 16.77
CA SER A 191 3.43 -15.33 17.16
C SER A 191 2.00 -15.66 16.68
N PRO A 192 1.56 -16.92 16.81
CA PRO A 192 0.17 -17.28 16.53
C PRO A 192 -0.87 -16.46 17.30
N ALA A 193 -0.50 -15.91 18.46
CA ALA A 193 -1.38 -15.12 19.31
C ALA A 193 -1.60 -13.69 18.79
N THR A 194 -0.59 -13.10 18.18
CA THR A 194 -0.59 -11.71 17.69
C THR A 194 -0.66 -11.59 16.18
N ASP A 195 -0.63 -12.71 15.43
CA ASP A 195 -0.57 -12.70 13.98
C ASP A 195 -1.72 -11.92 13.35
N LEU A 196 -1.38 -11.23 12.28
CA LEU A 196 -2.28 -10.43 11.48
C LEU A 196 -3.39 -11.33 10.88
N LYS A 197 -4.62 -10.85 10.91
CA LYS A 197 -5.77 -11.57 10.39
C LYS A 197 -6.26 -10.97 9.08
N PRO A 198 -6.77 -11.79 8.16
CA PRO A 198 -7.50 -11.30 6.99
C PRO A 198 -8.66 -10.40 7.41
N LEU A 199 -9.03 -9.48 6.54
CA LEU A 199 -10.22 -8.64 6.73
C LEU A 199 -11.48 -9.51 6.63
N SER A 200 -12.45 -9.28 7.52
CA SER A 200 -13.83 -9.73 7.38
C SER A 200 -14.73 -8.51 7.38
N VAL A 201 -15.67 -8.46 6.44
CA VAL A 201 -16.60 -7.35 6.28
C VAL A 201 -18.01 -7.80 6.60
N THR A 202 -18.64 -7.16 7.61
CA THR A 202 -20.04 -7.38 7.96
C THR A 202 -20.88 -6.21 7.44
N PHE A 203 -21.94 -6.48 6.72
CA PHE A 203 -22.79 -5.45 6.12
C PHE A 203 -24.19 -5.98 5.81
N HIS A 204 -25.18 -5.08 5.84
CA HIS A 204 -26.49 -5.38 5.26
C HIS A 204 -26.43 -5.30 3.74
N LEU A 205 -27.02 -6.27 3.05
CA LEU A 205 -27.11 -6.27 1.59
C LEU A 205 -27.76 -4.97 1.11
N THR A 206 -27.22 -4.35 0.07
CA THR A 206 -27.56 -3.01 -0.44
C THR A 206 -27.26 -1.83 0.49
N GLY A 207 -26.80 -2.06 1.72
CA GLY A 207 -26.65 -1.04 2.76
C GLY A 207 -27.96 -0.66 3.47
N ASP A 208 -29.01 -1.42 3.28
CA ASP A 208 -30.32 -1.22 3.92
C ASP A 208 -30.48 -2.21 5.07
N ALA A 209 -30.66 -1.69 6.29
CA ALA A 209 -30.82 -2.49 7.50
C ALA A 209 -32.05 -3.43 7.50
N SER A 210 -32.99 -3.24 6.59
CA SER A 210 -34.10 -4.16 6.38
C SER A 210 -33.73 -5.44 5.61
N ASN A 211 -32.58 -5.43 4.94
CA ASN A 211 -32.07 -6.59 4.21
C ASN A 211 -31.18 -7.47 5.11
N PRO A 212 -30.97 -8.74 4.75
CA PRO A 212 -30.09 -9.63 5.49
C PRO A 212 -28.70 -9.05 5.74
N GLU A 213 -28.20 -9.23 6.96
CA GLU A 213 -26.81 -8.97 7.30
C GLU A 213 -25.95 -10.18 6.94
N VAL A 214 -24.81 -9.94 6.33
CA VAL A 214 -23.86 -10.99 5.93
C VAL A 214 -22.44 -10.61 6.36
N THR A 215 -21.63 -11.61 6.70
CA THR A 215 -20.20 -11.45 6.98
C THR A 215 -19.41 -12.21 5.92
N ILE A 216 -18.53 -11.51 5.21
CA ILE A 216 -17.72 -12.09 4.14
C ILE A 216 -16.24 -11.94 4.51
N PRO A 217 -15.49 -13.06 4.66
CA PRO A 217 -14.05 -13.02 4.80
C PRO A 217 -13.41 -12.65 3.45
N VAL A 218 -12.47 -11.73 3.47
CA VAL A 218 -11.72 -11.31 2.28
C VAL A 218 -10.50 -12.22 2.12
N THR A 219 -10.64 -13.24 1.29
CA THR A 219 -9.63 -14.32 1.10
C THR A 219 -8.77 -14.14 -0.14
N GLY A 220 -8.87 -12.99 -0.83
CA GLY A 220 -8.16 -12.71 -2.07
C GLY A 220 -8.96 -12.97 -3.35
N VAL A 221 -10.06 -13.71 -3.31
CA VAL A 221 -10.96 -13.83 -4.47
C VAL A 221 -11.86 -12.60 -4.53
N LEU A 222 -11.72 -11.81 -5.60
CA LEU A 222 -12.53 -10.63 -5.85
C LEU A 222 -13.27 -10.76 -7.20
N TYR A 223 -14.39 -10.08 -7.31
CA TYR A 223 -15.21 -10.05 -8.52
C TYR A 223 -15.12 -8.68 -9.18
N LEU A 224 -14.34 -8.59 -10.25
CA LEU A 224 -14.18 -7.36 -11.04
C LEU A 224 -15.42 -7.16 -11.90
N TYR A 225 -15.92 -5.92 -11.92
CA TYR A 225 -17.06 -5.52 -12.75
C TYR A 225 -16.90 -4.07 -13.21
N GLY A 226 -17.19 -3.81 -14.47
CA GLY A 226 -17.16 -2.51 -15.10
C GLY A 226 -16.81 -2.58 -16.59
N ALA A 227 -16.52 -1.45 -17.22
CA ALA A 227 -16.15 -1.39 -18.63
C ALA A 227 -14.84 -2.18 -18.92
N GLY A 228 -13.92 -2.24 -17.96
CA GLY A 228 -12.70 -3.02 -18.07
C GLY A 228 -12.91 -4.54 -18.17
N THR A 229 -14.10 -5.02 -17.81
CA THR A 229 -14.50 -6.43 -17.96
C THR A 229 -15.64 -6.62 -18.99
N GLY A 230 -15.88 -5.60 -19.83
CA GLY A 230 -16.98 -5.60 -20.79
C GLY A 230 -18.37 -5.66 -20.15
N TRP A 231 -18.51 -5.10 -18.94
CA TRP A 231 -19.71 -5.14 -18.10
C TRP A 231 -20.14 -6.55 -17.67
N GLY A 232 -19.22 -7.51 -17.78
CA GLY A 232 -19.37 -8.85 -17.24
C GLY A 232 -18.60 -9.01 -15.93
N THR A 233 -19.05 -9.93 -15.08
CA THR A 233 -18.36 -10.29 -13.83
C THR A 233 -17.14 -11.15 -14.16
N LYS A 234 -15.98 -10.74 -13.67
CA LYS A 234 -14.75 -11.54 -13.73
C LYS A 234 -14.33 -11.90 -12.31
N GLU A 235 -14.25 -13.19 -12.03
CA GLU A 235 -13.61 -13.70 -10.82
C GLU A 235 -12.09 -13.64 -11.00
N VAL A 236 -11.41 -13.02 -10.06
CA VAL A 236 -9.96 -12.79 -10.09
C VAL A 236 -9.37 -13.08 -8.73
N THR A 237 -8.31 -13.88 -8.72
CA THR A 237 -7.56 -14.16 -7.51
C THR A 237 -6.45 -13.14 -7.33
N PHE A 238 -6.47 -12.45 -6.22
CA PHE A 238 -5.38 -11.68 -5.65
C PHE A 238 -4.73 -12.52 -4.57
N GLU A 239 -3.42 -12.54 -4.50
CA GLU A 239 -2.71 -13.24 -3.45
C GLU A 239 -2.56 -12.35 -2.23
N PRO A 240 -2.95 -12.80 -1.02
CA PRO A 240 -2.61 -12.08 0.19
C PRO A 240 -1.10 -12.01 0.38
N SER A 241 -0.57 -10.85 0.72
CA SER A 241 0.85 -10.69 1.00
C SER A 241 1.27 -11.52 2.21
N MET A 242 2.49 -12.05 2.15
CA MET A 242 3.10 -12.67 3.32
C MET A 242 3.36 -11.67 4.45
N ALA A 243 3.51 -10.39 4.13
CA ALA A 243 3.71 -9.34 5.12
C ALA A 243 2.42 -9.05 5.89
N ASP A 244 1.29 -8.95 5.19
CA ASP A 244 -0.01 -8.66 5.80
C ASP A 244 -1.12 -9.28 4.95
N PRO A 245 -1.95 -10.18 5.49
CA PRO A 245 -3.03 -10.81 4.74
C PRO A 245 -4.14 -9.85 4.30
N GLN A 246 -4.13 -8.60 4.75
CA GLN A 246 -5.01 -7.54 4.27
C GLN A 246 -4.43 -6.75 3.08
N ILE A 247 -3.21 -7.06 2.65
CA ILE A 247 -2.66 -6.55 1.39
C ILE A 247 -2.86 -7.62 0.32
N LEU A 248 -3.67 -7.30 -0.67
CA LEU A 248 -4.02 -8.19 -1.77
C LEU A 248 -3.26 -7.78 -3.03
N VAL A 249 -2.49 -8.70 -3.60
CA VAL A 249 -1.64 -8.44 -4.76
C VAL A 249 -2.11 -9.26 -5.97
N TYR A 250 -2.46 -8.58 -7.05
CA TYR A 250 -2.61 -9.18 -8.35
C TYR A 250 -1.31 -8.99 -9.13
N ASP A 251 -0.70 -10.09 -9.54
CA ASP A 251 0.50 -10.11 -10.37
C ASP A 251 0.18 -10.73 -11.73
N ALA A 252 0.22 -9.92 -12.79
CA ALA A 252 -0.09 -10.38 -14.14
C ALA A 252 0.79 -11.57 -14.58
N ALA A 253 2.05 -11.63 -14.12
CA ALA A 253 2.95 -12.74 -14.46
C ALA A 253 2.43 -14.09 -13.95
N LYS A 254 1.75 -14.12 -12.81
CA LYS A 254 1.10 -15.31 -12.24
C LYS A 254 -0.22 -15.67 -12.94
N HIS A 255 -0.74 -14.79 -13.79
CA HIS A 255 -1.99 -14.93 -14.53
C HIS A 255 -1.78 -14.88 -16.06
N ASN A 256 -0.76 -15.57 -16.56
CA ASN A 256 -0.43 -15.65 -17.99
C ASN A 256 -0.26 -14.29 -18.69
N GLY A 257 0.22 -13.29 -17.97
CA GLY A 257 0.41 -11.93 -18.49
C GLY A 257 -0.88 -11.13 -18.64
N THR A 258 -2.01 -11.62 -18.13
CA THR A 258 -3.29 -10.89 -18.20
C THR A 258 -3.22 -9.60 -17.38
N LYS A 259 -3.45 -8.46 -18.02
CA LYS A 259 -3.54 -7.15 -17.36
C LYS A 259 -4.97 -6.63 -17.45
N TYR A 260 -5.58 -6.38 -16.30
CA TYR A 260 -6.89 -5.74 -16.24
C TYR A 260 -6.71 -4.23 -16.36
N LYS A 261 -7.50 -3.61 -17.24
CA LYS A 261 -7.48 -2.15 -17.49
C LYS A 261 -8.89 -1.63 -17.74
N GLY A 262 -9.10 -0.32 -17.53
CA GLY A 262 -10.36 0.37 -17.74
C GLY A 262 -11.19 0.45 -16.47
N LYS A 263 -12.40 0.99 -16.58
CA LYS A 263 -13.28 1.22 -15.43
C LYS A 263 -13.68 -0.07 -14.77
N MET A 264 -13.37 -0.21 -13.47
CA MET A 264 -13.73 -1.39 -12.69
C MET A 264 -13.87 -1.09 -11.19
N LYS A 265 -14.58 -1.97 -10.53
CA LYS A 265 -14.70 -2.09 -9.08
C LYS A 265 -14.40 -3.51 -8.66
N PHE A 266 -14.12 -3.71 -7.37
CA PHE A 266 -13.73 -4.98 -6.77
C PHE A 266 -14.79 -5.38 -5.75
N ALA A 267 -15.70 -6.28 -6.15
CA ALA A 267 -16.78 -6.73 -5.27
C ALA A 267 -16.39 -8.00 -4.50
N LEU A 268 -16.91 -8.16 -3.29
CA LEU A 268 -16.57 -9.29 -2.43
C LEU A 268 -17.32 -10.57 -2.80
N ALA A 269 -18.51 -10.46 -3.39
CA ALA A 269 -19.33 -11.63 -3.75
C ALA A 269 -20.13 -11.40 -5.02
N LYS A 270 -20.41 -12.48 -5.75
CA LYS A 270 -21.28 -12.49 -6.94
C LYS A 270 -22.71 -12.97 -6.64
N GLY A 271 -22.95 -13.50 -5.45
CA GLY A 271 -24.23 -13.96 -4.95
C GLY A 271 -24.16 -14.24 -3.45
N PHE A 272 -25.30 -14.46 -2.83
CA PHE A 272 -25.39 -14.62 -1.39
C PHE A 272 -26.31 -15.79 -1.07
N THR A 273 -25.94 -16.63 -0.10
CA THR A 273 -26.69 -17.78 0.35
C THR A 273 -26.86 -17.75 1.86
N ASP A 274 -27.91 -18.43 2.33
CA ASP A 274 -28.09 -18.74 3.75
C ASP A 274 -27.14 -19.89 4.21
N SER A 275 -27.26 -20.29 5.44
CA SER A 275 -26.48 -21.39 6.03
C SER A 275 -26.76 -22.76 5.41
N GLU A 276 -27.86 -22.90 4.70
CA GLU A 276 -28.25 -24.13 3.97
C GLU A 276 -27.83 -24.10 2.49
N GLY A 277 -27.15 -22.99 2.06
CA GLY A 277 -26.70 -22.79 0.68
C GLY A 277 -27.81 -22.32 -0.28
N LYS A 278 -28.98 -21.93 0.23
CA LYS A 278 -30.04 -21.38 -0.60
C LYS A 278 -29.82 -19.90 -0.88
N PRO A 279 -30.10 -19.41 -2.10
CA PRO A 279 -29.95 -17.99 -2.41
C PRO A 279 -30.81 -17.11 -1.49
N LEU A 280 -30.18 -16.05 -0.95
CA LEU A 280 -30.89 -14.99 -0.26
C LEU A 280 -31.69 -14.17 -1.27
N MET A 281 -32.99 -13.95 -0.98
CA MET A 281 -33.94 -13.37 -1.91
C MET A 281 -34.36 -11.96 -1.48
N GLN A 282 -34.47 -11.08 -2.45
CA GLN A 282 -35.05 -9.75 -2.29
C GLN A 282 -36.57 -9.85 -2.16
N SER A 283 -37.22 -8.79 -1.70
CA SER A 283 -38.68 -8.69 -1.61
C SER A 283 -39.42 -8.88 -2.95
N ASN A 284 -38.72 -8.60 -4.07
CA ASN A 284 -39.28 -8.80 -5.43
C ASN A 284 -39.10 -10.22 -5.97
N GLY A 285 -38.61 -11.16 -5.16
CA GLY A 285 -38.39 -12.56 -5.53
C GLY A 285 -37.17 -12.85 -6.36
N LYS A 286 -36.27 -11.87 -6.54
CA LYS A 286 -34.97 -12.07 -7.20
C LYS A 286 -33.88 -12.36 -6.18
N PRO A 287 -32.85 -13.15 -6.51
CA PRO A 287 -31.73 -13.33 -5.62
C PRO A 287 -30.91 -12.03 -5.48
N PHE A 288 -30.27 -11.87 -4.32
CA PHE A 288 -29.21 -10.86 -4.18
C PHE A 288 -27.99 -11.28 -5.00
N ASP A 289 -27.40 -10.37 -5.72
CA ASP A 289 -26.30 -10.60 -6.64
C ASP A 289 -25.14 -9.61 -6.40
N LEU A 290 -24.16 -9.59 -7.29
CA LEU A 290 -22.99 -8.72 -7.24
C LEU A 290 -23.36 -7.24 -7.08
N SER A 291 -24.48 -6.78 -7.65
CA SER A 291 -24.92 -5.38 -7.53
C SER A 291 -25.34 -4.98 -6.12
N HIS A 292 -25.43 -5.93 -5.20
CA HIS A 292 -25.81 -5.75 -3.80
C HIS A 292 -24.63 -5.99 -2.84
N SER A 293 -23.46 -6.35 -3.39
CA SER A 293 -22.26 -6.68 -2.64
C SER A 293 -21.53 -5.44 -2.13
N TYR A 294 -20.80 -5.63 -1.05
CA TYR A 294 -19.75 -4.70 -0.66
C TYR A 294 -18.68 -4.63 -1.75
N CYS A 295 -18.25 -3.42 -2.10
CA CYS A 295 -17.25 -3.21 -3.13
C CYS A 295 -16.13 -2.30 -2.60
N PHE A 296 -14.91 -2.54 -3.08
CA PHE A 296 -13.82 -1.60 -3.04
C PHE A 296 -13.78 -0.84 -4.36
N THR A 297 -13.72 0.50 -4.27
CA THR A 297 -13.81 1.41 -5.43
C THR A 297 -12.96 2.66 -5.19
N CYS A 298 -12.96 3.61 -6.12
CA CYS A 298 -12.56 4.97 -5.78
C CYS A 298 -13.57 5.59 -4.79
N PRO A 299 -13.15 6.60 -4.00
CA PRO A 299 -14.09 7.35 -3.19
C PRO A 299 -15.27 7.86 -4.03
N PRO A 300 -16.52 7.76 -3.56
CA PRO A 300 -17.64 8.44 -4.20
C PRO A 300 -17.49 9.96 -4.04
N LYS A 301 -18.12 10.75 -4.90
CA LYS A 301 -18.04 12.21 -4.82
C LYS A 301 -18.70 12.75 -3.55
N THR A 302 -19.84 12.12 -3.18
CA THR A 302 -20.54 12.34 -1.91
C THR A 302 -21.18 11.02 -1.47
N ASP A 303 -21.82 10.97 -0.32
CA ASP A 303 -22.55 9.79 0.18
C ASP A 303 -23.65 9.30 -0.80
N THR A 304 -24.12 10.17 -1.69
CA THR A 304 -25.19 9.88 -2.65
C THR A 304 -24.75 9.94 -4.11
N GLU A 305 -23.61 10.57 -4.43
CA GLU A 305 -23.12 10.74 -5.78
C GLU A 305 -21.91 9.83 -6.06
N LYS A 306 -22.06 9.01 -7.09
CA LYS A 306 -20.97 8.18 -7.61
C LYS A 306 -19.85 9.03 -8.23
N GLN A 307 -18.66 8.44 -8.32
CA GLN A 307 -17.50 9.04 -8.98
C GLN A 307 -16.77 8.03 -9.87
N GLU A 308 -16.08 8.53 -10.87
CA GLU A 308 -15.14 7.79 -11.72
C GLU A 308 -13.83 8.54 -11.75
N ILE A 309 -12.73 7.91 -11.33
CA ILE A 309 -11.41 8.52 -11.22
C ILE A 309 -10.39 7.66 -11.95
N SER A 310 -9.49 8.27 -12.70
CA SER A 310 -8.33 7.58 -13.26
C SER A 310 -7.37 7.20 -12.14
N LEU A 311 -6.96 5.93 -12.07
CA LEU A 311 -5.93 5.47 -11.15
C LEU A 311 -4.56 5.80 -11.75
N PRO A 312 -3.75 6.68 -11.13
CA PRO A 312 -2.45 7.03 -11.65
C PRO A 312 -1.48 5.84 -11.55
N LEU A 313 -0.76 5.54 -12.63
CA LEU A 313 0.27 4.51 -12.61
C LEU A 313 1.44 4.92 -11.70
N GLY A 314 1.87 4.02 -10.81
CA GLY A 314 2.99 4.22 -9.90
C GLY A 314 2.71 5.14 -8.71
N LYS A 315 1.45 5.53 -8.48
CA LYS A 315 1.07 6.37 -7.33
C LYS A 315 0.02 5.67 -6.47
N VAL A 316 0.24 5.72 -5.17
CA VAL A 316 -0.75 5.27 -4.18
C VAL A 316 -1.95 6.21 -4.23
N SER A 317 -3.15 5.63 -4.28
CA SER A 317 -4.43 6.34 -4.29
C SER A 317 -5.33 5.80 -3.18
N GLU A 318 -6.32 6.59 -2.77
CA GLU A 318 -7.28 6.18 -1.75
C GLU A 318 -8.19 5.07 -2.30
N LEU A 319 -8.41 4.02 -1.51
CA LEU A 319 -9.40 2.98 -1.78
C LEU A 319 -10.58 3.19 -0.84
N HIS A 320 -11.80 3.14 -1.37
CA HIS A 320 -13.01 3.28 -0.57
C HIS A 320 -13.80 1.98 -0.57
N GLY A 321 -14.23 1.55 0.61
CA GLY A 321 -15.01 0.34 0.78
C GLY A 321 -16.44 0.65 1.22
N GLY A 322 -17.43 -0.04 0.65
CA GLY A 322 -18.80 0.17 1.07
C GLY A 322 -19.84 -0.57 0.23
N VAL A 323 -21.09 -0.39 0.63
CA VAL A 323 -22.26 -1.05 0.03
C VAL A 323 -23.36 -0.07 -0.39
N SER A 324 -23.19 1.24 -0.14
CA SER A 324 -24.14 2.26 -0.59
C SER A 324 -24.23 2.31 -2.12
N SER A 325 -25.33 2.86 -2.64
CA SER A 325 -25.50 3.01 -4.10
C SER A 325 -24.40 3.86 -4.71
N ALA A 326 -23.95 4.92 -4.03
CA ALA A 326 -22.87 5.77 -4.49
C ALA A 326 -21.56 4.98 -4.64
N VAL A 327 -21.17 4.20 -3.63
CA VAL A 327 -19.96 3.36 -3.65
C VAL A 327 -20.07 2.30 -4.75
N ARG A 328 -21.15 1.51 -4.77
CA ARG A 328 -21.33 0.42 -5.74
C ARG A 328 -21.35 0.87 -7.20
N ASN A 329 -21.60 2.14 -7.46
CA ASN A 329 -21.61 2.74 -8.81
C ASN A 329 -20.38 3.63 -9.07
N SER A 330 -19.41 3.67 -8.16
CA SER A 330 -18.11 4.32 -8.36
C SER A 330 -17.09 3.35 -8.94
N TYR A 331 -16.16 3.84 -9.76
CA TYR A 331 -15.20 3.01 -10.48
C TYR A 331 -13.84 3.70 -10.56
N TYR A 332 -12.78 2.93 -10.40
CA TYR A 332 -11.46 3.34 -10.87
C TYR A 332 -11.31 3.03 -12.37
N ASP A 333 -10.78 3.98 -13.14
CA ASP A 333 -10.24 3.70 -14.47
C ASP A 333 -8.79 3.24 -14.29
N VAL A 334 -8.62 1.91 -14.22
CA VAL A 334 -7.35 1.25 -13.90
C VAL A 334 -6.47 1.24 -15.14
N PRO A 335 -5.18 1.68 -15.05
CA PRO A 335 -4.24 1.61 -16.15
C PRO A 335 -3.80 0.17 -16.40
N SER A 336 -3.26 -0.11 -17.59
CA SER A 336 -2.58 -1.38 -17.83
C SER A 336 -1.31 -1.46 -17.00
N ALA A 337 -1.24 -2.39 -16.07
CA ALA A 337 -0.13 -2.54 -15.12
C ALA A 337 0.23 -4.01 -14.92
N ASP A 338 1.48 -4.28 -14.50
CA ASP A 338 1.92 -5.62 -14.14
C ASP A 338 1.39 -6.04 -12.77
N LEU A 339 1.26 -5.09 -11.87
CA LEU A 339 0.81 -5.28 -10.50
C LEU A 339 -0.38 -4.36 -10.20
N LEU A 340 -1.36 -4.92 -9.48
CA LEU A 340 -2.43 -4.17 -8.85
C LEU A 340 -2.48 -4.60 -7.38
N ILE A 341 -2.27 -3.64 -6.48
CA ILE A 341 -2.12 -3.86 -5.05
C ILE A 341 -3.25 -3.13 -4.33
N LEU A 342 -4.04 -3.86 -3.57
CA LEU A 342 -5.08 -3.33 -2.70
C LEU A 342 -4.63 -3.51 -1.25
N ASP A 343 -4.29 -2.43 -0.59
CA ASP A 343 -4.00 -2.42 0.86
C ASP A 343 -5.29 -2.09 1.62
N LEU A 344 -5.95 -3.14 2.09
CA LEU A 344 -7.23 -3.03 2.80
C LEU A 344 -7.07 -2.56 4.24
N ARG A 345 -5.85 -2.63 4.80
CA ARG A 345 -5.56 -2.11 6.13
C ARG A 345 -5.50 -0.59 6.13
N ASN A 346 -4.83 -0.03 5.13
CA ASN A 346 -4.66 1.41 4.97
C ASN A 346 -5.67 2.03 4.00
N MET A 347 -6.54 1.20 3.41
CA MET A 347 -7.52 1.61 2.40
C MET A 347 -6.86 2.38 1.26
N THR A 348 -5.87 1.74 0.62
CA THR A 348 -5.17 2.31 -0.54
C THR A 348 -5.07 1.31 -1.69
N ILE A 349 -4.90 1.85 -2.89
CA ILE A 349 -4.71 1.08 -4.13
C ILE A 349 -3.51 1.63 -4.91
N LEU A 350 -2.74 0.73 -5.50
CA LEU A 350 -1.60 1.05 -6.35
C LEU A 350 -1.60 0.16 -7.59
N ALA A 351 -1.49 0.76 -8.76
CA ALA A 351 -1.19 0.08 -10.01
C ALA A 351 0.25 0.44 -10.43
N ARG A 352 1.11 -0.54 -10.69
CA ARG A 352 2.49 -0.28 -11.13
C ARG A 352 3.02 -1.36 -12.07
N ASN A 353 4.06 -1.03 -12.84
CA ASN A 353 4.86 -2.01 -13.56
C ASN A 353 6.01 -2.52 -12.66
N LYS A 354 6.51 -3.70 -12.96
CA LYS A 354 7.69 -4.29 -12.33
C LYS A 354 8.97 -3.61 -12.76
#